data_a61d2b1692f1d96e7fc562c847e76859
#
_entry.id   a61d2b1692f1d96e7fc562c847e76859
#
_cell.length_a   1.000
_cell.length_b   1.000
_cell.length_c   1.000
_cell.angle_alpha   90.00
_cell.angle_beta   90.00
_cell.angle_gamma   90.00
#
_symmetry.space_group_name_H-M   'P 1'
#
loop_
_entity.id
_entity.type
_entity.pdbx_description
1 polymer ?
#
loop_
_entity_poly.entity_id
_entity_poly.type
_entity_poly.pdbx_seq_one_letter_code
_entity_poly.pdbx_strand_id
1 'polypeptide(L)'
;MKFIFCGDFVSQDPKSIQVDLRLQNLFKDADYVAVNFEAPVRGVGKPICKSGPSLTQSEDSPAFIENLGVNIIMLANNHMMDQDQEGCEASIKAFKGETRIIGAGCFDDAYRLHVIEKDGVNVGLLCLVHKEFGALGLDATSLDYGTAWINHPMVNKTILNAKKVCDVLVVLPHAGVEDMVVPLPEWRARYREFVDMGADAVIASHPHTPQGWEEYKGKMIYYSLGNFFFQLFSSQHGANWYKGLVVEMNIDENKNLSFDVHNTKFSKFSLEHDESMECKKYNDYLCELLSNEDKYWDYLNRDLKALWPEYKLYLLRGLAAIAPTTNIHVLSHAAYGLLKGPDIRMMLNLSLIHI
;
A
#
# COMPACT_ATOMS: atom_id res chain seq x y z
N MET A 1 -2.74 24.37 0.60
CA MET A 1 -2.01 23.26 1.25
C MET A 1 -1.69 22.20 0.20
N LYS A 2 -0.44 21.73 0.15
CA LYS A 2 0.04 20.77 -0.86
C LYS A 2 0.54 19.49 -0.18
N PHE A 3 0.00 18.34 -0.58
CA PHE A 3 0.45 17.00 -0.20
C PHE A 3 1.06 16.28 -1.40
N ILE A 4 2.11 15.50 -1.14
CA ILE A 4 2.69 14.55 -2.09
C ILE A 4 2.56 13.15 -1.48
N PHE A 5 2.07 12.20 -2.25
CA PHE A 5 1.97 10.80 -1.85
C PHE A 5 2.85 9.95 -2.77
N CYS A 6 3.75 9.19 -2.17
CA CYS A 6 4.66 8.27 -2.84
C CYS A 6 4.29 6.82 -2.49
N GLY A 7 4.60 5.89 -3.39
CA GLY A 7 4.39 4.46 -3.20
C GLY A 7 5.40 3.81 -2.25
N ASP A 8 5.73 2.55 -2.53
CA ASP A 8 6.46 1.66 -1.64
C ASP A 8 7.96 1.94 -1.64
N PHE A 9 8.55 2.03 -0.45
CA PHE A 9 9.97 2.31 -0.26
C PHE A 9 10.63 1.25 0.60
N VAL A 10 11.65 0.61 0.02
CA VAL A 10 12.61 -0.27 0.71
C VAL A 10 14.00 -0.04 0.15
N SER A 11 14.99 0.26 0.99
CA SER A 11 16.37 0.40 0.57
C SER A 11 17.34 -0.33 1.48
N GLN A 12 18.32 -1.02 0.86
CA GLN A 12 19.42 -1.69 1.55
C GLN A 12 20.66 -0.80 1.64
N ASP A 13 20.77 0.17 0.72
CA ASP A 13 21.87 1.13 0.65
C ASP A 13 21.37 2.49 0.14
N PRO A 14 20.63 3.25 0.99
CA PRO A 14 20.01 4.51 0.59
C PRO A 14 21.05 5.59 0.22
N LYS A 15 22.27 5.52 0.74
CA LYS A 15 23.34 6.49 0.44
C LYS A 15 23.83 6.39 -1.01
N SER A 16 23.60 5.27 -1.68
CA SER A 16 23.97 5.10 -3.10
C SER A 16 22.92 5.66 -4.08
N ILE A 17 21.73 6.03 -3.58
CA ILE A 17 20.61 6.45 -4.43
C ILE A 17 20.81 7.89 -4.90
N GLN A 18 20.85 8.08 -6.21
CA GLN A 18 20.80 9.40 -6.83
C GLN A 18 19.34 9.75 -7.15
N VAL A 19 18.83 10.80 -6.52
CA VAL A 19 17.46 11.27 -6.73
C VAL A 19 17.45 12.43 -7.69
N ASP A 20 16.60 12.38 -8.72
CA ASP A 20 16.40 13.45 -9.71
C ASP A 20 16.06 14.78 -9.00
N LEU A 21 16.69 15.86 -9.43
CA LEU A 21 16.49 17.19 -8.88
C LEU A 21 15.03 17.68 -8.99
N ARG A 22 14.31 17.24 -10.01
CA ARG A 22 12.87 17.58 -10.17
C ARG A 22 12.03 16.99 -9.07
N LEU A 23 12.29 15.74 -8.65
CA LEU A 23 11.63 15.12 -7.50
C LEU A 23 12.01 15.83 -6.19
N GLN A 24 13.30 16.16 -6.01
CA GLN A 24 13.74 16.90 -4.83
C GLN A 24 13.06 18.27 -4.73
N ASN A 25 12.92 19.00 -5.86
CA ASN A 25 12.23 20.28 -5.90
C ASN A 25 10.73 20.11 -5.63
N LEU A 26 10.08 19.10 -6.21
CA LEU A 26 8.67 18.78 -5.96
C LEU A 26 8.40 18.58 -4.48
N PHE A 27 9.26 17.82 -3.79
CA PHE A 27 9.12 17.57 -2.35
C PHE A 27 9.39 18.80 -1.49
N LYS A 28 10.39 19.60 -1.89
CA LYS A 28 10.71 20.85 -1.18
C LYS A 28 9.58 21.88 -1.26
N ASP A 29 8.83 21.89 -2.36
CA ASP A 29 7.71 22.81 -2.59
C ASP A 29 6.40 22.33 -1.96
N ALA A 30 6.38 21.12 -1.38
CA ALA A 30 5.21 20.57 -0.69
C ALA A 30 5.20 20.90 0.80
N ASP A 31 3.99 20.98 1.37
CA ASP A 31 3.81 21.11 2.82
C ASP A 31 4.00 19.74 3.51
N TYR A 32 3.51 18.70 2.85
CA TYR A 32 3.54 17.32 3.35
C TYR A 32 3.90 16.33 2.27
N VAL A 33 4.85 15.45 2.56
CA VAL A 33 5.28 14.36 1.69
C VAL A 33 5.16 13.04 2.44
N ALA A 34 4.33 12.14 1.92
CA ALA A 34 4.03 10.83 2.49
C ALA A 34 4.69 9.71 1.66
N VAL A 35 5.25 8.71 2.35
CA VAL A 35 5.78 7.50 1.71
C VAL A 35 5.36 6.24 2.48
N ASN A 36 5.09 5.14 1.78
CA ASN A 36 4.94 3.84 2.40
C ASN A 36 6.31 3.24 2.70
N PHE A 37 6.67 3.14 3.98
CA PHE A 37 7.93 2.58 4.46
C PHE A 37 7.73 1.10 4.74
N GLU A 38 8.06 0.25 3.76
CA GLU A 38 7.52 -1.12 3.66
C GLU A 38 8.43 -2.20 4.26
N ALA A 39 9.31 -1.87 5.14
CA ALA A 39 10.02 -2.88 5.93
C ALA A 39 10.60 -2.25 7.19
N PRO A 40 10.74 -3.01 8.30
CA PRO A 40 11.41 -2.52 9.48
C PRO A 40 12.91 -2.32 9.22
N VAL A 41 13.53 -1.41 9.97
CA VAL A 41 15.00 -1.25 9.95
C VAL A 41 15.66 -2.52 10.48
N ARG A 42 16.80 -2.88 9.88
CA ARG A 42 17.55 -4.08 10.29
C ARG A 42 18.20 -3.92 11.67
N GLY A 43 18.55 -5.06 12.26
CA GLY A 43 19.38 -5.11 13.48
C GLY A 43 18.60 -5.17 14.79
N VAL A 44 17.27 -5.04 14.77
CA VAL A 44 16.40 -5.14 15.94
C VAL A 44 15.22 -6.05 15.64
N GLY A 45 14.74 -6.79 16.65
CA GLY A 45 13.64 -7.74 16.54
C GLY A 45 14.06 -9.10 16.00
N LYS A 46 13.09 -9.96 15.73
CA LYS A 46 13.25 -11.31 15.19
C LYS A 46 12.26 -11.56 14.09
N PRO A 47 12.64 -12.30 13.03
CA PRO A 47 11.72 -12.66 11.98
C PRO A 47 10.48 -13.38 12.52
N ILE A 48 9.29 -12.91 12.17
CA ILE A 48 8.06 -13.62 12.50
C ILE A 48 7.91 -14.88 11.63
N CYS A 49 7.16 -15.85 12.12
CA CYS A 49 6.81 -17.04 11.34
C CYS A 49 5.74 -16.68 10.30
N LYS A 50 6.12 -16.66 9.02
CA LYS A 50 5.20 -16.39 7.91
C LYS A 50 5.56 -17.18 6.65
N SER A 51 4.64 -17.28 5.70
CA SER A 51 4.84 -18.03 4.46
C SER A 51 5.62 -17.26 3.38
N GLY A 52 5.69 -15.92 3.49
CA GLY A 52 6.41 -15.05 2.56
C GLY A 52 7.83 -14.68 3.03
N PRO A 53 8.55 -13.86 2.25
CA PRO A 53 9.85 -13.35 2.64
C PRO A 53 9.74 -12.44 3.86
N SER A 54 10.70 -12.52 4.77
CA SER A 54 10.85 -11.54 5.84
C SER A 54 11.80 -10.44 5.36
N LEU A 55 11.31 -9.22 5.29
CA LEU A 55 12.06 -8.07 4.81
C LEU A 55 12.65 -7.25 5.95
N THR A 56 13.76 -6.61 5.64
CA THR A 56 14.33 -5.50 6.43
C THR A 56 14.94 -4.49 5.49
N GLN A 57 15.14 -3.27 5.95
CA GLN A 57 15.86 -2.25 5.19
C GLN A 57 16.96 -1.59 6.02
N SER A 58 17.76 -0.76 5.37
CA SER A 58 18.90 -0.09 6.01
C SER A 58 18.45 0.79 7.19
N GLU A 59 19.24 0.79 8.25
CA GLU A 59 19.08 1.74 9.37
C GLU A 59 19.30 3.21 8.97
N ASP A 60 19.94 3.45 7.82
CA ASP A 60 20.08 4.78 7.23
C ASP A 60 18.83 5.24 6.44
N SER A 61 17.88 4.33 6.14
CA SER A 61 16.69 4.63 5.34
C SER A 61 15.81 5.74 5.93
N PRO A 62 15.52 5.79 7.25
CA PRO A 62 14.75 6.87 7.85
C PRO A 62 15.38 8.24 7.61
N ALA A 63 16.67 8.40 7.91
CA ALA A 63 17.37 9.66 7.71
C ALA A 63 17.45 10.05 6.22
N PHE A 64 17.59 9.10 5.32
CA PHE A 64 17.60 9.36 3.89
C PHE A 64 16.29 9.97 3.41
N ILE A 65 15.14 9.37 3.76
CA ILE A 65 13.83 9.86 3.31
C ILE A 65 13.43 11.16 4.01
N GLU A 66 13.79 11.36 5.28
CA GLU A 66 13.61 12.66 5.96
C GLU A 66 14.42 13.78 5.26
N ASN A 67 15.65 13.50 4.84
CA ASN A 67 16.48 14.45 4.08
C ASN A 67 15.92 14.77 2.69
N LEU A 68 15.10 13.91 2.11
CA LEU A 68 14.35 14.20 0.88
C LEU A 68 13.12 15.10 1.11
N GLY A 69 12.78 15.39 2.36
CA GLY A 69 11.60 16.19 2.71
C GLY A 69 10.37 15.37 3.08
N VAL A 70 10.48 14.03 3.16
CA VAL A 70 9.37 13.16 3.62
C VAL A 70 9.13 13.44 5.11
N ASN A 71 7.88 13.74 5.46
CA ASN A 71 7.47 14.08 6.82
C ASN A 71 6.19 13.34 7.27
N ILE A 72 5.69 12.41 6.44
CA ILE A 72 4.63 11.46 6.80
C ILE A 72 5.09 10.06 6.39
N ILE A 73 5.09 9.13 7.35
CA ILE A 73 5.50 7.74 7.15
C ILE A 73 4.28 6.84 7.34
N MET A 74 3.90 6.16 6.25
CA MET A 74 2.83 5.17 6.26
C MET A 74 3.43 3.80 6.61
N LEU A 75 2.96 3.19 7.69
CA LEU A 75 3.45 1.90 8.19
C LEU A 75 2.40 0.78 8.15
N ALA A 76 1.14 1.07 7.77
CA ALA A 76 0.17 0.00 7.58
C ALA A 76 0.46 -0.75 6.28
N ASN A 77 1.40 -1.69 6.34
CA ASN A 77 1.76 -2.59 5.26
C ASN A 77 2.06 -4.00 5.80
N ASN A 78 2.19 -4.97 4.90
CA ASN A 78 2.33 -6.39 5.21
C ASN A 78 3.74 -6.79 5.66
N HIS A 79 4.71 -5.89 5.59
CA HIS A 79 6.10 -6.14 5.98
C HIS A 79 6.53 -5.43 7.27
N MET A 80 5.78 -4.45 7.76
CA MET A 80 6.21 -3.65 8.91
C MET A 80 6.41 -4.49 10.18
N MET A 81 5.70 -5.61 10.30
CA MET A 81 5.81 -6.53 11.42
C MET A 81 6.79 -7.69 11.17
N ASP A 82 7.55 -7.70 10.09
CA ASP A 82 8.45 -8.78 9.71
C ASP A 82 9.54 -9.10 10.74
N GLN A 83 9.89 -8.13 11.57
CA GLN A 83 10.86 -8.28 12.67
C GLN A 83 10.18 -8.13 14.04
N ASP A 84 8.91 -8.58 14.13
CA ASP A 84 8.10 -8.51 15.34
C ASP A 84 7.85 -7.05 15.82
N GLN A 85 7.22 -6.90 16.97
CA GLN A 85 6.97 -5.62 17.61
C GLN A 85 8.26 -4.82 17.82
N GLU A 86 9.33 -5.47 18.29
CA GLU A 86 10.61 -4.82 18.55
C GLU A 86 11.19 -4.14 17.28
N GLY A 87 11.09 -4.81 16.12
CA GLY A 87 11.56 -4.25 14.84
C GLY A 87 10.70 -3.07 14.36
N CYS A 88 9.38 -3.15 14.52
CA CYS A 88 8.48 -2.04 14.23
C CYS A 88 8.75 -0.83 15.12
N GLU A 89 8.85 -1.01 16.45
CA GLU A 89 9.17 0.06 17.39
C GLU A 89 10.53 0.71 17.12
N ALA A 90 11.54 -0.10 16.78
CA ALA A 90 12.87 0.42 16.44
C ALA A 90 12.78 1.30 15.18
N SER A 91 11.99 0.89 14.20
CA SER A 91 11.77 1.65 12.97
C SER A 91 11.08 2.98 13.25
N ILE A 92 10.05 2.99 14.09
CA ILE A 92 9.36 4.21 14.52
C ILE A 92 10.35 5.17 15.22
N LYS A 93 11.18 4.64 16.13
CA LYS A 93 12.16 5.43 16.89
C LYS A 93 13.35 5.92 16.05
N ALA A 94 13.56 5.37 14.86
CA ALA A 94 14.65 5.76 13.96
C ALA A 94 14.39 7.09 13.24
N PHE A 95 13.13 7.48 13.08
CA PHE A 95 12.75 8.81 12.60
C PHE A 95 12.97 9.85 13.67
N LYS A 96 13.59 10.98 13.33
CA LYS A 96 14.10 11.95 14.32
C LYS A 96 13.45 13.33 14.24
N GLY A 97 12.81 13.64 13.12
CA GLY A 97 12.22 14.96 12.89
C GLY A 97 10.81 15.10 13.49
N GLU A 98 10.09 16.12 13.01
CA GLU A 98 8.66 16.27 13.26
C GLU A 98 7.83 15.32 12.37
N THR A 99 8.43 14.19 12.00
CA THR A 99 7.86 13.19 11.12
C THR A 99 6.66 12.51 11.77
N ARG A 100 5.53 12.52 11.06
CA ARG A 100 4.31 11.86 11.50
C ARG A 100 4.33 10.40 11.05
N ILE A 101 4.09 9.50 11.98
CA ILE A 101 4.08 8.06 11.73
C ILE A 101 2.65 7.57 11.91
N ILE A 102 2.11 6.87 10.90
CA ILE A 102 0.71 6.48 10.84
C ILE A 102 0.54 5.01 10.44
N GLY A 103 -0.48 4.33 10.99
CA GLY A 103 -0.94 3.03 10.53
C GLY A 103 -0.34 1.81 11.21
N ALA A 104 0.58 1.99 12.18
CA ALA A 104 1.12 0.91 13.00
C ALA A 104 1.32 1.35 14.44
N GLY A 105 1.35 0.41 15.36
CA GLY A 105 1.52 0.66 16.79
C GLY A 105 0.65 -0.26 17.63
N CYS A 106 0.32 0.17 18.86
CA CYS A 106 -0.77 -0.47 19.61
C CYS A 106 -2.10 -0.26 18.86
N PHE A 107 -3.12 -1.02 19.22
CA PHE A 107 -4.41 -1.00 18.53
C PHE A 107 -4.94 0.42 18.29
N ASP A 108 -4.92 1.28 19.31
CA ASP A 108 -5.45 2.64 19.21
C ASP A 108 -4.58 3.54 18.30
N ASP A 109 -3.27 3.33 18.28
CA ASP A 109 -2.35 4.07 17.40
C ASP A 109 -2.47 3.61 15.95
N ALA A 110 -2.56 2.30 15.71
CA ALA A 110 -2.69 1.73 14.38
C ALA A 110 -3.97 2.22 13.67
N TYR A 111 -5.11 2.25 14.37
CA TYR A 111 -6.41 2.66 13.82
C TYR A 111 -6.71 4.15 13.98
N ARG A 112 -5.76 4.94 14.48
CA ARG A 112 -5.97 6.39 14.70
C ARG A 112 -6.16 7.12 13.38
N LEU A 113 -7.19 7.99 13.33
CA LEU A 113 -7.27 9.03 12.32
C LEU A 113 -6.27 10.15 12.69
N HIS A 114 -5.27 10.35 11.83
CA HIS A 114 -4.30 11.43 12.01
C HIS A 114 -4.81 12.71 11.36
N VAL A 115 -5.08 13.73 12.14
CA VAL A 115 -5.54 15.03 11.64
C VAL A 115 -4.38 16.00 11.57
N ILE A 116 -4.21 16.62 10.42
CA ILE A 116 -3.23 17.66 10.13
C ILE A 116 -3.99 18.95 9.94
N GLU A 117 -3.71 19.94 10.79
CA GLU A 117 -4.25 21.29 10.68
C GLU A 117 -3.21 22.22 10.05
N LYS A 118 -3.61 22.97 9.03
CA LYS A 118 -2.82 24.06 8.47
C LYS A 118 -3.74 25.06 7.77
N ASP A 119 -3.54 26.34 8.01
CA ASP A 119 -4.26 27.46 7.38
C ASP A 119 -5.80 27.34 7.51
N GLY A 120 -6.29 26.81 8.63
CA GLY A 120 -7.71 26.62 8.92
C GLY A 120 -8.35 25.43 8.16
N VAL A 121 -7.56 24.56 7.55
CA VAL A 121 -8.00 23.31 6.92
C VAL A 121 -7.50 22.11 7.73
N ASN A 122 -8.41 21.19 8.06
CA ASN A 122 -8.12 19.95 8.76
C ASN A 122 -8.14 18.79 7.75
N VAL A 123 -7.01 18.11 7.57
CA VAL A 123 -6.89 16.94 6.70
C VAL A 123 -6.71 15.68 7.56
N GLY A 124 -7.65 14.75 7.46
CA GLY A 124 -7.58 13.44 8.10
C GLY A 124 -6.89 12.43 7.19
N LEU A 125 -5.91 11.69 7.73
CA LEU A 125 -5.22 10.59 7.07
C LEU A 125 -5.51 9.29 7.81
N LEU A 126 -5.96 8.26 7.10
CA LEU A 126 -6.22 6.92 7.64
C LEU A 126 -5.45 5.88 6.82
N CYS A 127 -4.42 5.30 7.42
CA CYS A 127 -3.54 4.32 6.78
C CYS A 127 -3.95 2.89 7.15
N LEU A 128 -4.10 2.00 6.16
CA LEU A 128 -4.73 0.69 6.31
C LEU A 128 -4.00 -0.37 5.49
N VAL A 129 -4.03 -1.63 5.93
CA VAL A 129 -3.44 -2.77 5.22
C VAL A 129 -4.46 -3.90 5.03
N HIS A 130 -4.34 -4.68 3.98
CA HIS A 130 -5.10 -5.92 3.85
C HIS A 130 -4.68 -6.95 4.90
N LYS A 131 -5.49 -8.00 5.09
CA LYS A 131 -5.22 -9.01 6.13
C LYS A 131 -4.03 -9.88 5.71
N GLU A 132 -2.88 -9.55 6.26
CA GLU A 132 -1.67 -10.38 6.21
C GLU A 132 -1.01 -10.44 7.59
N PHE A 133 0.27 -10.83 7.62
CA PHE A 133 1.02 -11.01 8.86
C PHE A 133 1.18 -9.68 9.61
N GLY A 134 0.83 -9.70 10.90
CA GLY A 134 0.91 -8.52 11.76
C GLY A 134 -0.27 -7.55 11.67
N ALA A 135 -1.26 -7.79 10.81
CA ALA A 135 -2.47 -6.99 10.76
C ALA A 135 -3.40 -7.33 11.95
N LEU A 136 -3.78 -6.33 12.75
CA LEU A 136 -4.64 -6.45 13.92
C LEU A 136 -6.06 -6.87 13.51
N GLY A 137 -6.48 -8.06 13.94
CA GLY A 137 -7.76 -8.67 13.60
C GLY A 137 -8.88 -8.31 14.55
N LEU A 138 -10.02 -9.01 14.40
CA LEU A 138 -11.22 -8.79 15.23
C LEU A 138 -11.04 -9.16 16.71
N ASP A 139 -10.09 -10.01 17.01
CA ASP A 139 -9.70 -10.46 18.34
C ASP A 139 -8.62 -9.58 18.99
N ALA A 140 -8.10 -8.58 18.24
CA ALA A 140 -7.10 -7.67 18.77
C ALA A 140 -7.66 -6.77 19.87
N THR A 141 -6.86 -6.56 20.89
CA THR A 141 -7.12 -5.72 22.05
C THR A 141 -6.21 -4.50 22.06
N SER A 142 -6.44 -3.59 23.00
CA SER A 142 -5.57 -2.41 23.18
C SER A 142 -4.10 -2.75 23.56
N LEU A 143 -3.84 -3.99 23.94
CA LEU A 143 -2.50 -4.48 24.29
C LEU A 143 -1.75 -5.06 23.09
N ASP A 144 -2.47 -5.37 22.00
CA ASP A 144 -1.87 -5.94 20.81
C ASP A 144 -1.21 -4.85 19.96
N TYR A 145 -0.13 -5.24 19.28
CA TYR A 145 0.69 -4.35 18.47
C TYR A 145 0.74 -4.85 17.03
N GLY A 146 0.57 -3.95 16.07
CA GLY A 146 0.56 -4.34 14.66
C GLY A 146 0.12 -3.21 13.75
N THR A 147 -0.43 -3.59 12.59
CA THR A 147 -0.89 -2.68 11.54
C THR A 147 -2.42 -2.70 11.40
N ALA A 148 -3.02 -1.62 10.91
CA ALA A 148 -4.48 -1.46 10.86
C ALA A 148 -5.11 -2.25 9.71
N TRP A 149 -5.87 -3.30 10.02
CA TRP A 149 -6.57 -4.11 9.02
C TRP A 149 -7.72 -3.35 8.35
N ILE A 150 -7.70 -3.27 7.01
CA ILE A 150 -8.62 -2.49 6.17
C ILE A 150 -10.11 -2.87 6.32
N ASN A 151 -10.42 -4.13 6.67
CA ASN A 151 -11.79 -4.60 6.84
C ASN A 151 -12.22 -4.69 8.31
N HIS A 152 -11.43 -4.17 9.25
CA HIS A 152 -11.84 -4.10 10.65
C HIS A 152 -13.03 -3.13 10.82
N PRO A 153 -14.05 -3.44 11.63
CA PRO A 153 -15.23 -2.58 11.83
C PRO A 153 -14.92 -1.16 12.31
N MET A 154 -13.79 -0.97 13.02
CA MET A 154 -13.30 0.36 13.43
C MET A 154 -13.05 1.27 12.24
N VAL A 155 -12.60 0.75 11.10
CA VAL A 155 -12.30 1.52 9.89
C VAL A 155 -13.56 2.25 9.41
N ASN A 156 -14.66 1.52 9.23
CA ASN A 156 -15.92 2.11 8.80
C ASN A 156 -16.42 3.17 9.79
N LYS A 157 -16.33 2.86 11.09
CA LYS A 157 -16.70 3.80 12.16
C LYS A 157 -15.84 5.07 12.12
N THR A 158 -14.53 4.93 11.91
CA THR A 158 -13.59 6.05 11.81
C THR A 158 -13.91 6.92 10.61
N ILE A 159 -14.12 6.35 9.41
CA ILE A 159 -14.47 7.08 8.19
C ILE A 159 -15.78 7.86 8.36
N LEU A 160 -16.84 7.20 8.84
CA LEU A 160 -18.15 7.82 9.06
C LEU A 160 -18.12 8.98 10.09
N ASN A 161 -17.17 8.95 11.03
CA ASN A 161 -17.00 10.02 12.01
C ASN A 161 -15.96 11.07 11.61
N ALA A 162 -15.14 10.81 10.59
CA ALA A 162 -14.03 11.69 10.21
C ALA A 162 -14.48 13.11 9.89
N LYS A 163 -15.62 13.28 9.19
CA LYS A 163 -16.18 14.59 8.83
C LYS A 163 -16.57 15.46 10.03
N LYS A 164 -16.58 14.92 11.26
CA LYS A 164 -16.79 15.72 12.47
C LYS A 164 -15.51 16.44 12.94
N VAL A 165 -14.35 15.99 12.46
CA VAL A 165 -13.04 16.45 12.95
C VAL A 165 -12.09 16.88 11.81
N CYS A 166 -12.41 16.57 10.55
CA CYS A 166 -11.62 17.02 9.41
C CYS A 166 -12.51 17.48 8.24
N ASP A 167 -11.98 18.37 7.43
CA ASP A 167 -12.61 18.92 6.23
C ASP A 167 -12.40 17.98 5.04
N VAL A 168 -11.20 17.41 4.94
CA VAL A 168 -10.77 16.48 3.90
C VAL A 168 -10.33 15.18 4.54
N LEU A 169 -10.80 14.04 4.04
CA LEU A 169 -10.38 12.70 4.47
C LEU A 169 -9.69 11.97 3.32
N VAL A 170 -8.44 11.57 3.53
CA VAL A 170 -7.68 10.72 2.62
C VAL A 170 -7.50 9.35 3.27
N VAL A 171 -7.94 8.30 2.59
CA VAL A 171 -7.70 6.91 3.00
C VAL A 171 -6.52 6.36 2.20
N LEU A 172 -5.57 5.74 2.91
CA LEU A 172 -4.29 5.28 2.39
C LEU A 172 -4.17 3.75 2.54
N PRO A 173 -4.78 2.97 1.63
CA PRO A 173 -4.72 1.52 1.69
C PRO A 173 -3.39 0.97 1.17
N HIS A 174 -2.91 -0.10 1.80
CA HIS A 174 -1.87 -0.96 1.28
C HIS A 174 -2.48 -2.35 1.06
N ALA A 175 -2.99 -2.59 -0.15
CA ALA A 175 -3.76 -3.80 -0.46
C ALA A 175 -3.83 -4.08 -1.97
N GLY A 176 -3.88 -5.35 -2.32
CA GLY A 176 -3.97 -5.78 -3.71
C GLY A 176 -3.33 -7.14 -3.93
N VAL A 177 -2.93 -7.41 -5.15
CA VAL A 177 -2.13 -8.55 -5.56
C VAL A 177 -0.88 -8.03 -6.25
N GLU A 178 0.28 -8.51 -5.81
CA GLU A 178 1.58 -8.13 -6.38
C GLU A 178 1.62 -8.38 -7.90
N ASP A 179 2.32 -7.50 -8.62
CA ASP A 179 2.53 -7.51 -10.08
C ASP A 179 1.26 -7.34 -10.94
N MET A 180 0.06 -7.23 -10.36
CA MET A 180 -1.15 -6.96 -11.14
C MET A 180 -1.33 -5.47 -11.42
N VAL A 181 -1.62 -5.11 -12.68
CA VAL A 181 -1.81 -3.70 -13.08
C VAL A 181 -3.28 -3.23 -13.04
N VAL A 182 -4.19 -4.09 -12.60
CA VAL A 182 -5.58 -3.72 -12.28
C VAL A 182 -5.93 -4.22 -10.87
N PRO A 183 -6.73 -3.46 -10.11
CA PRO A 183 -7.20 -3.91 -8.80
C PRO A 183 -8.13 -5.11 -8.95
N LEU A 184 -8.13 -6.03 -7.98
CA LEU A 184 -9.17 -7.04 -7.90
C LEU A 184 -10.54 -6.38 -7.61
N PRO A 185 -11.66 -7.02 -8.03
CA PRO A 185 -13.00 -6.46 -7.85
C PRO A 185 -13.35 -6.10 -6.40
N GLU A 186 -12.89 -6.88 -5.41
CA GLU A 186 -13.11 -6.58 -3.99
C GLU A 186 -12.42 -5.29 -3.55
N TRP A 187 -11.19 -5.04 -4.00
CA TRP A 187 -10.48 -3.80 -3.67
C TRP A 187 -11.09 -2.61 -4.37
N ARG A 188 -11.51 -2.78 -5.65
CA ARG A 188 -12.24 -1.75 -6.37
C ARG A 188 -13.55 -1.38 -5.67
N ALA A 189 -14.31 -2.38 -5.22
CA ALA A 189 -15.54 -2.18 -4.45
C ALA A 189 -15.25 -1.53 -3.09
N ARG A 190 -14.22 -1.99 -2.36
CA ARG A 190 -13.88 -1.47 -1.03
C ARG A 190 -13.44 -0.01 -1.07
N TYR A 191 -12.66 0.38 -2.07
CA TYR A 191 -12.21 1.76 -2.18
C TYR A 191 -13.35 2.71 -2.58
N ARG A 192 -14.27 2.26 -3.43
CA ARG A 192 -15.51 3.00 -3.72
C ARG A 192 -16.40 3.11 -2.47
N GLU A 193 -16.49 2.07 -1.64
CA GLU A 193 -17.21 2.11 -0.36
C GLU A 193 -16.60 3.15 0.59
N PHE A 194 -15.29 3.34 0.62
CA PHE A 194 -14.67 4.41 1.42
C PHE A 194 -15.15 5.79 0.97
N VAL A 195 -15.24 6.01 -0.34
CA VAL A 195 -15.81 7.25 -0.88
C VAL A 195 -17.28 7.39 -0.49
N ASP A 196 -18.06 6.31 -0.59
CA ASP A 196 -19.48 6.31 -0.20
C ASP A 196 -19.68 6.63 1.28
N MET A 197 -18.74 6.27 2.13
CA MET A 197 -18.75 6.59 3.56
C MET A 197 -18.22 7.99 3.89
N GLY A 198 -17.60 8.69 2.94
CA GLY A 198 -17.17 10.08 3.11
C GLY A 198 -15.68 10.36 2.91
N ALA A 199 -14.89 9.41 2.37
CA ALA A 199 -13.52 9.72 1.94
C ALA A 199 -13.53 10.68 0.75
N ASP A 200 -12.64 11.66 0.76
CA ASP A 200 -12.46 12.64 -0.32
C ASP A 200 -11.42 12.19 -1.36
N ALA A 201 -10.51 11.31 -0.95
CA ALA A 201 -9.59 10.62 -1.84
C ALA A 201 -9.20 9.25 -1.26
N VAL A 202 -8.86 8.31 -2.15
CA VAL A 202 -8.24 7.04 -1.81
C VAL A 202 -6.95 6.91 -2.60
N ILE A 203 -5.81 6.70 -1.92
CA ILE A 203 -4.50 6.64 -2.56
C ILE A 203 -3.79 5.39 -2.04
N ALA A 204 -3.73 4.34 -2.86
CA ALA A 204 -3.31 3.01 -2.43
C ALA A 204 -1.92 2.60 -2.94
N SER A 205 -1.36 1.56 -2.31
CA SER A 205 -0.10 0.90 -2.64
C SER A 205 -0.18 -0.61 -2.38
N HIS A 206 0.90 -1.35 -2.45
CA HIS A 206 1.11 -2.79 -2.29
C HIS A 206 1.30 -3.58 -3.60
N PRO A 207 0.56 -3.38 -4.71
CA PRO A 207 0.79 -4.21 -5.92
C PRO A 207 2.21 -4.11 -6.51
N HIS A 208 3.06 -3.22 -6.00
CA HIS A 208 4.44 -2.96 -6.48
C HIS A 208 4.53 -2.56 -7.96
N THR A 209 3.39 -2.30 -8.58
CA THR A 209 3.25 -1.78 -9.94
C THR A 209 2.17 -0.71 -9.95
N PRO A 210 2.32 0.35 -10.74
CA PRO A 210 1.25 1.31 -10.91
C PRO A 210 -0.02 0.63 -11.41
N GLN A 211 -1.14 0.97 -10.79
CA GLN A 211 -2.48 0.71 -11.30
C GLN A 211 -3.12 2.04 -11.69
N GLY A 212 -4.11 2.05 -12.55
CA GLY A 212 -4.79 3.28 -12.95
C GLY A 212 -5.55 3.94 -11.81
N TRP A 213 -6.22 5.01 -12.15
CA TRP A 213 -7.10 5.72 -11.23
C TRP A 213 -8.44 6.02 -11.90
N GLU A 214 -9.44 6.29 -11.08
CA GLU A 214 -10.76 6.72 -11.55
C GLU A 214 -11.29 7.86 -10.70
N GLU A 215 -12.17 8.66 -11.30
CA GLU A 215 -13.05 9.56 -10.56
C GLU A 215 -14.37 8.83 -10.26
N TYR A 216 -14.64 8.62 -8.98
CA TYR A 216 -15.89 8.01 -8.51
C TYR A 216 -16.67 9.01 -7.65
N LYS A 217 -17.87 9.39 -8.11
CA LYS A 217 -18.72 10.40 -7.44
C LYS A 217 -17.99 11.72 -7.14
N GLY A 218 -17.17 12.18 -8.08
CA GLY A 218 -16.39 13.41 -7.93
C GLY A 218 -15.18 13.30 -6.99
N LYS A 219 -14.76 12.08 -6.63
CA LYS A 219 -13.61 11.81 -5.76
C LYS A 219 -12.60 10.90 -6.46
N MET A 220 -11.31 11.15 -6.23
CA MET A 220 -10.26 10.40 -6.89
C MET A 220 -9.90 9.13 -6.12
N ILE A 221 -9.76 8.02 -6.85
CA ILE A 221 -9.27 6.73 -6.35
C ILE A 221 -8.05 6.31 -7.18
N TYR A 222 -6.88 6.31 -6.56
CA TYR A 222 -5.63 5.77 -7.11
C TYR A 222 -5.43 4.36 -6.56
N TYR A 223 -5.45 3.36 -7.43
CA TYR A 223 -5.50 1.95 -7.03
C TYR A 223 -4.16 1.38 -6.62
N SER A 224 -3.06 1.88 -7.16
CA SER A 224 -1.69 1.62 -6.68
C SER A 224 -0.74 2.67 -7.23
N LEU A 225 0.09 3.22 -6.36
CA LEU A 225 1.19 4.07 -6.76
C LEU A 225 2.42 3.27 -7.26
N GLY A 226 2.44 1.95 -7.06
CA GLY A 226 3.62 1.13 -7.32
C GLY A 226 4.78 1.46 -6.39
N ASN A 227 5.99 1.07 -6.80
CA ASN A 227 7.19 1.32 -6.02
C ASN A 227 7.70 2.75 -6.22
N PHE A 228 7.92 3.47 -5.13
CA PHE A 228 8.70 4.69 -5.15
C PHE A 228 10.19 4.36 -5.31
N PHE A 229 10.69 3.41 -4.49
CA PHE A 229 12.01 2.81 -4.62
C PHE A 229 12.05 1.49 -3.85
N PHE A 230 12.30 0.39 -4.52
CA PHE A 230 12.25 -0.92 -3.86
C PHE A 230 13.49 -1.75 -4.24
N GLN A 231 14.47 -1.80 -3.32
CA GLN A 231 15.77 -2.42 -3.58
C GLN A 231 15.76 -3.93 -3.27
N LEU A 232 14.82 -4.64 -3.86
CA LEU A 232 14.86 -6.09 -4.01
C LEU A 232 15.04 -6.40 -5.50
N PHE A 233 16.29 -6.56 -5.91
CA PHE A 233 16.60 -6.86 -7.31
C PHE A 233 16.54 -8.36 -7.53
N SER A 234 15.38 -8.83 -7.99
CA SER A 234 15.19 -10.16 -8.50
C SER A 234 15.05 -10.11 -10.03
N SER A 235 15.68 -11.03 -10.74
CA SER A 235 15.46 -11.22 -12.19
C SER A 235 14.03 -11.68 -12.52
N GLN A 236 13.19 -11.88 -11.53
CA GLN A 236 11.81 -12.35 -11.66
C GLN A 236 10.80 -11.20 -11.80
N HIS A 237 11.17 -9.96 -11.42
CA HIS A 237 10.26 -8.83 -11.52
C HIS A 237 10.15 -8.30 -12.95
N GLY A 238 8.92 -8.02 -13.39
CA GLY A 238 8.62 -7.40 -14.66
C GLY A 238 9.03 -5.92 -14.74
N ALA A 239 9.02 -5.34 -15.94
CA ALA A 239 9.40 -3.93 -16.16
C ALA A 239 8.55 -2.93 -15.35
N ASN A 240 7.32 -3.28 -14.99
CA ASN A 240 6.42 -2.41 -14.24
C ASN A 240 6.80 -2.27 -12.76
N TRP A 241 7.56 -3.22 -12.21
CA TRP A 241 8.12 -3.14 -10.86
C TRP A 241 8.98 -1.88 -10.66
N TYR A 242 9.67 -1.46 -11.70
CA TYR A 242 10.59 -0.32 -11.67
C TYR A 242 9.93 1.03 -11.96
N LYS A 243 8.60 1.07 -12.06
CA LYS A 243 7.79 2.26 -12.31
C LYS A 243 6.99 2.61 -11.06
N GLY A 244 6.80 3.90 -10.84
CA GLY A 244 5.97 4.41 -9.76
C GLY A 244 5.17 5.63 -10.17
N LEU A 245 4.16 5.95 -9.38
CA LEU A 245 3.41 7.19 -9.43
C LEU A 245 3.67 7.98 -8.15
N VAL A 246 3.74 9.29 -8.29
CA VAL A 246 3.71 10.25 -7.20
C VAL A 246 2.48 11.11 -7.43
N VAL A 247 1.57 11.14 -6.46
CA VAL A 247 0.34 11.93 -6.53
C VAL A 247 0.54 13.23 -5.76
N GLU A 248 0.41 14.35 -6.44
CA GLU A 248 0.31 15.68 -5.86
C GLU A 248 -1.16 16.01 -5.63
N MET A 249 -1.55 16.32 -4.40
CA MET A 249 -2.87 16.78 -4.01
C MET A 249 -2.78 18.21 -3.50
N ASN A 250 -3.48 19.12 -4.14
CA ASN A 250 -3.59 20.51 -3.73
C ASN A 250 -4.97 20.78 -3.13
N ILE A 251 -5.01 21.51 -2.02
CA ILE A 251 -6.24 21.96 -1.33
C ILE A 251 -6.25 23.48 -1.36
N ASP A 252 -7.26 24.05 -2.03
CA ASP A 252 -7.44 25.51 -2.11
C ASP A 252 -8.09 26.11 -0.87
N GLU A 253 -8.25 27.44 -0.84
CA GLU A 253 -8.89 28.19 0.24
C GLU A 253 -10.37 27.79 0.48
N ASN A 254 -11.03 27.28 -0.55
CA ASN A 254 -12.41 26.81 -0.51
C ASN A 254 -12.51 25.31 -0.18
N LYS A 255 -11.37 24.66 0.15
CA LYS A 255 -11.25 23.21 0.43
C LYS A 255 -11.54 22.32 -0.78
N ASN A 256 -11.42 22.86 -2.00
CA ASN A 256 -11.50 22.06 -3.21
C ASN A 256 -10.16 21.33 -3.42
N LEU A 257 -10.28 20.10 -3.91
CA LEU A 257 -9.13 19.24 -4.22
C LEU A 257 -8.81 19.29 -5.70
N SER A 258 -7.53 19.41 -6.03
CA SER A 258 -7.00 19.12 -7.35
C SER A 258 -5.82 18.18 -7.27
N PHE A 259 -5.60 17.40 -8.31
CA PHE A 259 -4.61 16.34 -8.34
C PHE A 259 -3.77 16.40 -9.60
N ASP A 260 -2.46 16.21 -9.44
CA ASP A 260 -1.51 15.99 -10.52
C ASP A 260 -0.77 14.66 -10.28
N VAL A 261 -0.41 13.98 -11.37
CA VAL A 261 0.30 12.70 -11.32
C VAL A 261 1.67 12.85 -11.97
N HIS A 262 2.70 12.55 -11.21
CA HIS A 262 4.08 12.50 -11.66
C HIS A 262 4.52 11.04 -11.77
N ASN A 263 5.12 10.66 -12.90
CA ASN A 263 5.65 9.32 -13.06
C ASN A 263 7.09 9.25 -12.55
N THR A 264 7.41 8.15 -11.91
CA THR A 264 8.78 7.85 -11.50
C THR A 264 9.23 6.51 -12.06
N LYS A 265 10.52 6.37 -12.19
CA LYS A 265 11.19 5.10 -12.44
C LYS A 265 12.44 5.03 -11.59
N PHE A 266 12.82 3.83 -11.21
CA PHE A 266 14.03 3.63 -10.46
C PHE A 266 14.90 2.51 -11.04
N SER A 267 16.17 2.58 -10.73
CA SER A 267 17.15 1.53 -10.99
C SER A 267 17.87 1.20 -9.70
N LYS A 268 18.94 0.40 -9.78
CA LYS A 268 19.72 0.05 -8.59
C LYS A 268 20.24 1.25 -7.79
N PHE A 269 20.53 2.37 -8.47
CA PHE A 269 21.19 3.53 -7.88
C PHE A 269 20.53 4.86 -8.24
N SER A 270 19.40 4.84 -8.93
CA SER A 270 18.72 6.08 -9.32
C SER A 270 17.23 6.02 -9.07
N LEU A 271 16.66 7.16 -8.70
CA LEU A 271 15.24 7.44 -8.65
C LEU A 271 14.99 8.68 -9.49
N GLU A 272 14.26 8.52 -10.57
CA GLU A 272 14.11 9.50 -11.63
C GLU A 272 12.65 9.92 -11.81
N HIS A 273 12.43 11.19 -12.12
CA HIS A 273 11.16 11.68 -12.64
C HIS A 273 11.06 11.32 -14.14
N ASP A 274 9.99 10.65 -14.55
CA ASP A 274 9.79 10.18 -15.92
C ASP A 274 8.69 10.97 -16.63
N GLU A 275 9.08 11.88 -17.54
CA GLU A 275 8.16 12.67 -18.37
C GLU A 275 8.01 12.11 -19.79
N SER A 276 8.47 10.88 -20.02
CA SER A 276 8.42 10.27 -21.34
C SER A 276 6.98 10.12 -21.85
N MET A 277 6.80 10.16 -23.17
CA MET A 277 5.51 9.86 -23.79
C MET A 277 5.08 8.40 -23.56
N GLU A 278 6.03 7.52 -23.26
CA GLU A 278 5.75 6.12 -22.95
C GLU A 278 5.02 5.99 -21.61
N CYS A 279 5.46 6.68 -20.56
CA CYS A 279 4.80 6.62 -19.26
C CYS A 279 3.38 7.24 -19.32
N LYS A 280 3.19 8.33 -20.08
CA LYS A 280 1.85 8.92 -20.27
C LYS A 280 0.91 7.96 -20.98
N LYS A 281 1.35 7.34 -22.08
CA LYS A 281 0.56 6.31 -22.77
C LYS A 281 0.25 5.09 -21.87
N TYR A 282 1.19 4.74 -21.00
CA TYR A 282 0.97 3.66 -20.07
C TYR A 282 -0.10 4.03 -19.03
N ASN A 283 -0.08 5.23 -18.48
CA ASN A 283 -1.12 5.72 -17.59
C ASN A 283 -2.50 5.75 -18.26
N ASP A 284 -2.57 6.25 -19.50
CA ASP A 284 -3.81 6.25 -20.28
C ASP A 284 -4.36 4.83 -20.46
N TYR A 285 -3.47 3.87 -20.76
CA TYR A 285 -3.83 2.46 -20.86
C TYR A 285 -4.35 1.88 -19.55
N LEU A 286 -3.70 2.17 -18.41
CA LEU A 286 -4.15 1.71 -17.09
C LEU A 286 -5.54 2.26 -16.74
N CYS A 287 -5.79 3.55 -17.01
CA CYS A 287 -7.09 4.16 -16.78
C CYS A 287 -8.16 3.63 -17.76
N GLU A 288 -7.78 3.31 -19.01
CA GLU A 288 -8.68 2.69 -19.98
C GLU A 288 -9.11 1.29 -19.52
N LEU A 289 -8.20 0.49 -18.95
CA LEU A 289 -8.55 -0.82 -18.38
C LEU A 289 -9.63 -0.68 -17.29
N LEU A 290 -9.57 0.36 -16.46
CA LEU A 290 -10.55 0.58 -15.39
C LEU A 290 -11.89 1.10 -15.91
N SER A 291 -11.89 1.93 -16.96
CA SER A 291 -13.11 2.56 -17.51
C SER A 291 -13.87 1.64 -18.46
N ASN A 292 -13.25 0.59 -18.98
CA ASN A 292 -13.85 -0.37 -19.91
C ASN A 292 -14.01 -1.74 -19.23
N GLU A 293 -15.21 -2.12 -18.84
CA GLU A 293 -15.50 -3.35 -18.10
C GLU A 293 -15.06 -4.61 -18.86
N ASP A 294 -15.23 -4.68 -20.18
CA ASP A 294 -14.79 -5.86 -20.96
C ASP A 294 -13.26 -6.01 -20.92
N LYS A 295 -12.52 -4.91 -21.16
CA LYS A 295 -11.05 -4.90 -21.07
C LYS A 295 -10.55 -5.24 -19.66
N TYR A 296 -11.22 -4.72 -18.64
CA TYR A 296 -10.91 -5.01 -17.25
C TYR A 296 -11.02 -6.50 -16.95
N TRP A 297 -12.15 -7.12 -17.31
CA TRP A 297 -12.36 -8.54 -17.05
C TRP A 297 -11.47 -9.43 -17.90
N ASP A 298 -11.23 -9.07 -19.17
CA ASP A 298 -10.30 -9.80 -20.03
C ASP A 298 -8.87 -9.80 -19.49
N TYR A 299 -8.43 -8.60 -19.02
CA TYR A 299 -7.12 -8.45 -18.40
C TYR A 299 -7.02 -9.29 -17.13
N LEU A 300 -7.96 -9.11 -16.21
CA LEU A 300 -8.01 -9.81 -14.94
C LEU A 300 -7.98 -11.34 -15.12
N ASN A 301 -8.81 -11.85 -16.03
CA ASN A 301 -8.87 -13.29 -16.35
C ASN A 301 -7.55 -13.83 -16.88
N ARG A 302 -6.88 -13.08 -17.74
CA ARG A 302 -5.60 -13.46 -18.33
C ARG A 302 -4.51 -13.51 -17.26
N ASP A 303 -4.38 -12.46 -16.47
CA ASP A 303 -3.29 -12.33 -15.51
C ASP A 303 -3.49 -13.26 -14.30
N LEU A 304 -4.71 -13.43 -13.79
CA LEU A 304 -4.98 -14.43 -12.76
C LEU A 304 -4.64 -15.85 -13.22
N LYS A 305 -4.91 -16.19 -14.50
CA LYS A 305 -4.48 -17.48 -15.05
C LYS A 305 -2.96 -17.63 -15.13
N ALA A 306 -2.26 -16.54 -15.45
CA ALA A 306 -0.80 -16.53 -15.52
C ALA A 306 -0.16 -16.66 -14.13
N LEU A 307 -0.70 -16.00 -13.12
CA LEU A 307 -0.22 -16.05 -11.74
C LEU A 307 -0.62 -17.34 -11.00
N TRP A 308 -1.66 -18.05 -11.47
CA TRP A 308 -2.19 -19.21 -10.78
C TRP A 308 -1.18 -20.30 -10.41
N PRO A 309 -0.19 -20.69 -11.27
CA PRO A 309 0.80 -21.71 -10.92
C PRO A 309 1.62 -21.33 -9.67
N GLU A 310 1.97 -20.06 -9.51
CA GLU A 310 2.72 -19.55 -8.36
C GLU A 310 1.86 -19.52 -7.10
N TYR A 311 0.67 -18.95 -7.17
CA TYR A 311 -0.31 -18.99 -6.09
C TYR A 311 -0.65 -20.40 -5.63
N LYS A 312 -0.80 -21.34 -6.58
CA LYS A 312 -1.03 -22.74 -6.27
C LYS A 312 0.09 -23.34 -5.44
N LEU A 313 1.34 -23.04 -5.79
CA LEU A 313 2.52 -23.51 -5.04
C LEU A 313 2.55 -22.92 -3.63
N TYR A 314 2.21 -21.65 -3.51
CA TYR A 314 2.13 -20.93 -2.23
C TYR A 314 1.07 -21.55 -1.31
N LEU A 315 -0.14 -21.80 -1.82
CA LEU A 315 -1.22 -22.47 -1.12
C LEU A 315 -0.82 -23.89 -0.68
N LEU A 316 -0.15 -24.66 -1.54
CA LEU A 316 0.31 -26.02 -1.20
C LEU A 316 1.32 -26.00 -0.06
N ARG A 317 2.23 -25.02 -0.03
CA ARG A 317 3.20 -24.84 1.08
C ARG A 317 2.49 -24.47 2.38
N GLY A 318 1.53 -23.54 2.34
CA GLY A 318 0.71 -23.18 3.49
C GLY A 318 -0.10 -24.35 4.02
N LEU A 319 -0.76 -25.11 3.14
CA LEU A 319 -1.49 -26.33 3.53
C LEU A 319 -0.59 -27.39 4.14
N ALA A 320 0.62 -27.59 3.62
CA ALA A 320 1.58 -28.53 4.19
C ALA A 320 2.03 -28.11 5.60
N ALA A 321 2.16 -26.82 5.88
CA ALA A 321 2.53 -26.29 7.19
C ALA A 321 1.43 -26.49 8.24
N ILE A 322 0.14 -26.38 7.86
CA ILE A 322 -1.01 -26.49 8.79
C ILE A 322 -1.65 -27.89 8.82
N ALA A 323 -1.29 -28.78 7.88
CA ALA A 323 -1.90 -30.12 7.74
C ALA A 323 -1.92 -30.94 9.06
N PRO A 324 -0.89 -30.89 9.93
CA PRO A 324 -0.90 -31.66 11.17
C PRO A 324 -1.95 -31.19 12.20
N THR A 325 -2.46 -29.97 12.05
CA THR A 325 -3.33 -29.32 13.05
C THR A 325 -4.74 -29.01 12.53
N THR A 326 -5.01 -29.25 11.25
CA THR A 326 -6.22 -28.78 10.57
C THR A 326 -7.23 -29.91 10.32
N ASN A 327 -8.52 -29.60 10.44
CA ASN A 327 -9.61 -30.51 10.15
C ASN A 327 -9.58 -30.96 8.69
N ILE A 328 -9.74 -32.28 8.46
CA ILE A 328 -9.69 -32.91 7.12
C ILE A 328 -10.68 -32.29 6.11
N HIS A 329 -11.80 -31.75 6.56
CA HIS A 329 -12.78 -31.08 5.69
C HIS A 329 -12.23 -29.77 5.12
N VAL A 330 -11.47 -28.98 5.88
CA VAL A 330 -10.82 -27.75 5.40
C VAL A 330 -9.75 -28.09 4.36
N LEU A 331 -8.95 -29.12 4.64
CA LEU A 331 -7.95 -29.61 3.69
C LEU A 331 -8.56 -30.16 2.40
N SER A 332 -9.70 -30.86 2.49
CA SER A 332 -10.38 -31.40 1.31
C SER A 332 -11.00 -30.31 0.43
N HIS A 333 -11.57 -29.25 1.01
CA HIS A 333 -12.08 -28.09 0.26
C HIS A 333 -10.96 -27.31 -0.45
N ALA A 334 -9.85 -27.07 0.23
CA ALA A 334 -8.68 -26.41 -0.34
C ALA A 334 -8.08 -27.26 -1.47
N ALA A 335 -7.93 -28.59 -1.28
CA ALA A 335 -7.44 -29.51 -2.31
C ALA A 335 -8.39 -29.58 -3.52
N TYR A 336 -9.69 -29.56 -3.30
CA TYR A 336 -10.69 -29.56 -4.37
C TYR A 336 -10.61 -28.27 -5.22
N GLY A 337 -10.42 -27.12 -4.58
CA GLY A 337 -10.18 -25.85 -5.25
C GLY A 337 -8.91 -25.86 -6.10
N LEU A 338 -7.82 -26.42 -5.59
CA LEU A 338 -6.55 -26.54 -6.28
C LEU A 338 -6.62 -27.46 -7.52
N LEU A 339 -7.50 -28.47 -7.51
CA LEU A 339 -7.65 -29.43 -8.61
C LEU A 339 -8.52 -28.89 -9.76
N LYS A 340 -9.49 -28.02 -9.49
CA LYS A 340 -10.41 -27.49 -10.52
C LYS A 340 -9.83 -26.36 -11.38
N GLY A 341 -8.68 -25.81 -11.02
CA GLY A 341 -8.08 -24.68 -11.74
C GLY A 341 -8.66 -23.32 -11.32
N PRO A 342 -8.19 -22.21 -11.91
CA PRO A 342 -8.57 -20.87 -11.49
C PRO A 342 -10.02 -20.57 -11.86
N ASP A 343 -10.92 -20.72 -10.90
CA ASP A 343 -12.21 -20.03 -10.93
C ASP A 343 -11.98 -18.68 -10.23
N ILE A 344 -12.30 -17.58 -10.94
CA ILE A 344 -12.14 -16.22 -10.41
C ILE A 344 -12.87 -16.06 -9.08
N ARG A 345 -14.06 -16.64 -8.93
CA ARG A 345 -14.81 -16.62 -7.66
C ARG A 345 -14.05 -17.31 -6.53
N MET A 346 -13.28 -18.33 -6.85
CA MET A 346 -12.47 -19.05 -5.88
C MET A 346 -11.20 -18.27 -5.52
N MET A 347 -10.57 -17.59 -6.49
CA MET A 347 -9.42 -16.72 -6.21
C MET A 347 -9.82 -15.48 -5.41
N LEU A 348 -10.98 -14.89 -5.70
CA LEU A 348 -11.57 -13.82 -4.90
C LEU A 348 -11.86 -14.26 -3.46
N ASN A 349 -12.32 -15.51 -3.27
CA ASN A 349 -12.48 -16.08 -1.93
C ASN A 349 -11.15 -16.44 -1.26
N LEU A 350 -10.09 -16.69 -2.01
CA LEU A 350 -8.75 -16.98 -1.48
C LEU A 350 -8.00 -15.72 -1.08
N SER A 351 -8.24 -14.57 -1.72
CA SER A 351 -7.79 -13.26 -1.22
C SER A 351 -8.47 -12.88 0.11
N LEU A 352 -9.64 -13.48 0.39
CA LEU A 352 -10.31 -13.42 1.71
C LEU A 352 -9.72 -14.46 2.71
N ILE A 353 -8.92 -15.42 2.25
CA ILE A 353 -8.31 -16.51 3.05
C ILE A 353 -6.80 -16.28 3.28
N HIS A 354 -6.27 -15.13 2.97
CA HIS A 354 -5.02 -14.70 3.60
C HIS A 354 -5.30 -14.41 5.09
N ILE A 355 -5.66 -15.50 5.74
CA ILE A 355 -5.83 -15.68 7.18
C ILE A 355 -4.53 -16.19 7.74
#